data_bcf6b937ddd8a27f1d5903a7c44a3359
#
_entry.id   bcf6b937ddd8a27f1d5903a7c44a3359
#
_cell.length_a   1.000
_cell.length_b   1.000
_cell.length_c   1.000
_cell.angle_alpha   90.00
_cell.angle_beta   90.00
_cell.angle_gamma   90.00
#
_symmetry.space_group_name_H-M   'P 1'
#
loop_
_entity.id
_entity.type
_entity.pdbx_description
1 polymer ?
#
loop_
_entity_poly.entity_id
_entity_poly.type
_entity_poly.pdbx_seq_one_letter_code
_entity_poly.pdbx_strand_id
1 'polypeptide(L)'
;MVFLFVFSNFVPNMKTVLIGTGNIATVLGHALYNAKHDIVQVYSHTMAAANLLAKKLNATPTNSLDTITNNADLYIIAVKDSVLDAVISKLCINRSDKLFVHTAGSVSIDVFCGRAKRYGVLYPMQTFSKTRIIDFQNIPIFIEADSNSTLQTIANVAQSVSNNVRQLSSADRRYLHLAAVWACNYTNFCYNMAAETLQKVGLSFDIMLPLIDETARKVHNLSPQEAQTGPAIRYDENIIEAQMKLMNYDKSAQQLYQLMAENIHKRNKK
;
A
#
# COMPACT_ATOMS: atom_id res chain seq x y z
N MET A 1 17.86 -8.96 -8.87
CA MET A 1 17.38 -9.43 -10.18
C MET A 1 15.89 -9.69 -10.05
N VAL A 2 15.04 -8.90 -10.73
CA VAL A 2 13.59 -9.02 -10.65
C VAL A 2 13.14 -10.00 -11.73
N PHE A 3 12.64 -11.18 -11.36
CA PHE A 3 12.08 -12.14 -12.32
C PHE A 3 10.64 -11.76 -12.66
N LEU A 4 10.35 -11.62 -13.96
CA LEU A 4 8.99 -11.55 -14.48
C LEU A 4 8.49 -12.99 -14.67
N PHE A 5 7.40 -13.36 -14.03
CA PHE A 5 6.77 -14.67 -14.25
C PHE A 5 5.85 -14.60 -15.46
N VAL A 6 6.10 -15.47 -16.45
CA VAL A 6 5.17 -15.69 -17.57
C VAL A 6 4.69 -17.14 -17.45
N PHE A 7 3.45 -17.35 -17.02
CA PHE A 7 2.88 -18.69 -16.86
C PHE A 7 1.44 -18.83 -17.37
N SER A 8 1.03 -20.06 -17.56
CA SER A 8 -0.18 -20.58 -18.18
C SER A 8 -1.49 -19.98 -17.62
N ASN A 9 -2.48 -19.79 -18.49
CA ASN A 9 -3.77 -19.11 -18.30
C ASN A 9 -4.79 -19.78 -17.36
N PHE A 10 -4.44 -20.82 -16.59
CA PHE A 10 -5.37 -21.45 -15.65
C PHE A 10 -4.99 -21.16 -14.20
N VAL A 11 -5.65 -20.18 -13.61
CA VAL A 11 -5.56 -19.91 -12.16
C VAL A 11 -6.71 -20.65 -11.49
N PRO A 12 -6.45 -21.67 -10.65
CA PRO A 12 -7.52 -22.36 -9.94
C PRO A 12 -8.23 -21.39 -8.99
N ASN A 13 -9.56 -21.42 -8.99
CA ASN A 13 -10.34 -20.68 -8.00
C ASN A 13 -9.98 -21.17 -6.60
N MET A 14 -9.55 -20.23 -5.74
CA MET A 14 -9.22 -20.56 -4.35
C MET A 14 -10.30 -20.06 -3.41
N LYS A 15 -10.71 -20.92 -2.47
CA LYS A 15 -11.51 -20.51 -1.32
C LYS A 15 -10.66 -19.64 -0.41
N THR A 16 -11.04 -18.39 -0.26
CA THR A 16 -10.24 -17.37 0.41
C THR A 16 -10.97 -16.80 1.62
N VAL A 17 -10.27 -16.70 2.74
CA VAL A 17 -10.69 -15.92 3.91
C VAL A 17 -9.94 -14.60 3.90
N LEU A 18 -10.68 -13.51 4.02
CA LEU A 18 -10.12 -12.16 4.08
C LEU A 18 -10.15 -11.64 5.53
N ILE A 19 -8.98 -11.40 6.09
CA ILE A 19 -8.81 -10.90 7.46
C ILE A 19 -8.51 -9.41 7.40
N GLY A 20 -9.51 -8.60 7.72
CA GLY A 20 -9.47 -7.14 7.67
C GLY A 20 -10.50 -6.56 6.72
N THR A 21 -10.85 -5.29 6.96
CA THR A 21 -11.79 -4.50 6.15
C THR A 21 -11.26 -3.10 5.88
N GLY A 22 -9.92 -2.94 5.92
CA GLY A 22 -9.21 -1.71 5.56
C GLY A 22 -9.27 -1.41 4.05
N ASN A 23 -8.55 -0.37 3.61
CA ASN A 23 -8.50 0.00 2.19
C ASN A 23 -7.98 -1.15 1.31
N ILE A 24 -6.83 -1.75 1.69
CA ILE A 24 -6.22 -2.87 0.95
C ILE A 24 -7.19 -4.06 0.93
N ALA A 25 -7.71 -4.49 2.08
CA ALA A 25 -8.65 -5.61 2.17
C ALA A 25 -9.87 -5.41 1.27
N THR A 26 -10.43 -4.21 1.26
CA THR A 26 -11.62 -3.90 0.45
C THR A 26 -11.29 -4.00 -1.05
N VAL A 27 -10.25 -3.31 -1.51
CA VAL A 27 -9.94 -3.23 -2.95
C VAL A 27 -9.40 -4.57 -3.48
N LEU A 28 -8.49 -5.23 -2.74
CA LEU A 28 -7.98 -6.55 -3.10
C LEU A 28 -9.09 -7.62 -3.05
N GLY A 29 -9.97 -7.58 -2.04
CA GLY A 29 -11.11 -8.49 -1.94
C GLY A 29 -12.04 -8.37 -3.16
N HIS A 30 -12.33 -7.15 -3.61
CA HIS A 30 -13.10 -6.94 -4.86
C HIS A 30 -12.37 -7.44 -6.11
N ALA A 31 -11.05 -7.20 -6.21
CA ALA A 31 -10.26 -7.67 -7.35
C ALA A 31 -10.28 -9.21 -7.43
N LEU A 32 -10.07 -9.90 -6.33
CA LEU A 32 -10.11 -11.36 -6.26
C LEU A 32 -11.52 -11.91 -6.57
N TYR A 33 -12.56 -11.30 -6.02
CA TYR A 33 -13.94 -11.69 -6.30
C TYR A 33 -14.29 -11.55 -7.79
N ASN A 34 -13.87 -10.46 -8.41
CA ASN A 34 -14.06 -10.24 -9.84
C ASN A 34 -13.25 -11.23 -10.69
N ALA A 35 -12.08 -11.65 -10.22
CA ALA A 35 -11.25 -12.71 -10.82
C ALA A 35 -11.79 -14.12 -10.52
N LYS A 36 -13.00 -14.24 -9.93
CA LYS A 36 -13.73 -15.50 -9.65
C LYS A 36 -13.13 -16.34 -8.53
N HIS A 37 -12.30 -15.76 -7.64
CA HIS A 37 -11.99 -16.42 -6.39
C HIS A 37 -13.20 -16.43 -5.46
N ASP A 38 -13.37 -17.51 -4.71
CA ASP A 38 -14.46 -17.70 -3.76
C ASP A 38 -14.07 -17.08 -2.40
N ILE A 39 -14.57 -15.88 -2.10
CA ILE A 39 -14.34 -15.25 -0.80
C ILE A 39 -15.37 -15.81 0.19
N VAL A 40 -14.98 -16.86 0.90
CA VAL A 40 -15.90 -17.60 1.78
C VAL A 40 -16.21 -16.88 3.09
N GLN A 41 -15.25 -16.08 3.60
CA GLN A 41 -15.43 -15.37 4.87
C GLN A 41 -14.65 -14.07 4.93
N VAL A 42 -15.22 -13.06 5.61
CA VAL A 42 -14.57 -11.78 5.90
C VAL A 42 -14.56 -11.53 7.40
N TYR A 43 -13.38 -11.32 7.95
CA TYR A 43 -13.20 -10.93 9.35
C TYR A 43 -12.95 -9.43 9.49
N SER A 44 -13.55 -8.84 10.52
CA SER A 44 -13.18 -7.49 11.00
C SER A 44 -13.35 -7.41 12.51
N HIS A 45 -12.61 -6.50 13.16
CA HIS A 45 -12.76 -6.22 14.60
C HIS A 45 -14.21 -5.85 14.98
N THR A 46 -14.96 -5.21 14.08
CA THR A 46 -16.36 -4.89 14.28
C THR A 46 -17.26 -5.65 13.30
N MET A 47 -18.36 -6.21 13.80
CA MET A 47 -19.32 -6.94 12.96
C MET A 47 -19.92 -6.04 11.87
N ALA A 48 -20.16 -4.76 12.14
CA ALA A 48 -20.67 -3.81 11.15
C ALA A 48 -19.75 -3.69 9.93
N ALA A 49 -18.43 -3.56 10.16
CA ALA A 49 -17.47 -3.49 9.06
C ALA A 49 -17.31 -4.83 8.32
N ALA A 50 -17.39 -5.96 9.05
CA ALA A 50 -17.38 -7.28 8.44
C ALA A 50 -18.60 -7.48 7.52
N ASN A 51 -19.80 -7.16 8.01
CA ASN A 51 -21.05 -7.24 7.25
C ASN A 51 -21.02 -6.39 5.97
N LEU A 52 -20.50 -5.16 6.06
CA LEU A 52 -20.46 -4.24 4.93
C LEU A 52 -19.61 -4.79 3.77
N LEU A 53 -18.45 -5.35 4.07
CA LEU A 53 -17.56 -5.90 3.04
C LEU A 53 -18.03 -7.29 2.59
N ALA A 54 -18.43 -8.16 3.53
CA ALA A 54 -18.89 -9.51 3.24
C ALA A 54 -20.12 -9.51 2.30
N LYS A 55 -21.08 -8.60 2.52
CA LYS A 55 -22.22 -8.43 1.61
C LYS A 55 -21.81 -8.14 0.17
N LYS A 56 -20.76 -7.33 -0.03
CA LYS A 56 -20.26 -6.98 -1.37
C LYS A 56 -19.52 -8.13 -2.05
N LEU A 57 -18.95 -9.03 -1.26
CA LEU A 57 -18.15 -10.16 -1.74
C LEU A 57 -18.93 -11.50 -1.71
N ASN A 58 -20.20 -11.46 -1.37
CA ASN A 58 -21.05 -12.66 -1.17
C ASN A 58 -20.44 -13.66 -0.17
N ALA A 59 -19.86 -13.15 0.91
CA ALA A 59 -19.10 -13.91 1.91
C ALA A 59 -19.83 -13.92 3.27
N THR A 60 -19.42 -14.82 4.16
CA THR A 60 -19.90 -14.85 5.55
C THR A 60 -19.10 -13.87 6.41
N PRO A 61 -19.75 -12.95 7.16
CA PRO A 61 -19.04 -12.04 8.05
C PRO A 61 -18.74 -12.69 9.40
N THR A 62 -17.62 -12.28 10.02
CA THR A 62 -17.33 -12.58 11.44
C THR A 62 -16.49 -11.49 12.09
N ASN A 63 -16.61 -11.32 13.42
CA ASN A 63 -15.75 -10.47 14.22
C ASN A 63 -14.96 -11.25 15.28
N SER A 64 -14.97 -12.60 15.21
CA SER A 64 -14.17 -13.47 16.07
C SER A 64 -13.19 -14.30 15.25
N LEU A 65 -11.90 -14.30 15.62
CA LEU A 65 -10.88 -15.15 15.02
C LEU A 65 -11.12 -16.64 15.32
N ASP A 66 -11.85 -16.96 16.40
CA ASP A 66 -12.16 -18.33 16.78
C ASP A 66 -13.20 -18.97 15.86
N THR A 67 -14.03 -18.16 15.19
CA THR A 67 -15.06 -18.61 14.24
C THR A 67 -14.60 -18.55 12.78
N ILE A 68 -13.31 -18.32 12.55
CA ILE A 68 -12.76 -18.40 11.20
C ILE A 68 -12.83 -19.86 10.71
N THR A 69 -13.40 -20.03 9.51
CA THR A 69 -13.55 -21.36 8.89
C THR A 69 -12.21 -22.01 8.57
N ASN A 70 -12.14 -23.34 8.72
CA ASN A 70 -11.01 -24.14 8.25
C ASN A 70 -11.19 -24.62 6.80
N ASN A 71 -12.37 -24.39 6.20
CA ASN A 71 -12.68 -24.77 4.82
C ASN A 71 -12.28 -23.63 3.85
N ALA A 72 -11.01 -23.28 3.87
CA ALA A 72 -10.41 -22.34 2.92
C ALA A 72 -9.00 -22.80 2.56
N ASP A 73 -8.53 -22.37 1.40
CA ASP A 73 -7.21 -22.69 0.85
C ASP A 73 -6.21 -21.58 1.19
N LEU A 74 -6.68 -20.31 1.20
CA LEU A 74 -5.89 -19.11 1.36
C LEU A 74 -6.49 -18.19 2.43
N TYR A 75 -5.63 -17.66 3.30
CA TYR A 75 -5.96 -16.67 4.31
C TYR A 75 -5.15 -15.40 4.04
N ILE A 76 -5.80 -14.33 3.61
CA ILE A 76 -5.17 -13.04 3.33
C ILE A 76 -5.35 -12.13 4.53
N ILE A 77 -4.23 -11.72 5.14
CA ILE A 77 -4.22 -10.91 6.36
C ILE A 77 -3.86 -9.47 5.98
N ALA A 78 -4.88 -8.61 5.93
CA ALA A 78 -4.80 -7.21 5.55
C ALA A 78 -5.26 -6.29 6.71
N VAL A 79 -4.57 -6.40 7.82
CA VAL A 79 -4.77 -5.60 9.04
C VAL A 79 -3.62 -4.61 9.22
N LYS A 80 -3.73 -3.72 10.22
CA LYS A 80 -2.64 -2.80 10.58
C LYS A 80 -1.42 -3.59 11.06
N ASP A 81 -0.22 -3.11 10.73
CA ASP A 81 1.05 -3.75 11.11
C ASP A 81 1.17 -3.97 12.62
N SER A 82 0.67 -3.03 13.43
CA SER A 82 0.71 -3.10 14.90
C SER A 82 -0.06 -4.26 15.53
N VAL A 83 -1.02 -4.85 14.82
CA VAL A 83 -1.83 -5.99 15.31
C VAL A 83 -1.57 -7.28 14.54
N LEU A 84 -0.74 -7.23 13.50
CA LEU A 84 -0.53 -8.33 12.56
C LEU A 84 0.01 -9.58 13.27
N ASP A 85 1.02 -9.46 14.12
CA ASP A 85 1.61 -10.57 14.87
C ASP A 85 0.59 -11.28 15.76
N ALA A 86 -0.20 -10.52 16.51
CA ALA A 86 -1.24 -11.06 17.39
C ALA A 86 -2.35 -11.78 16.60
N VAL A 87 -2.72 -11.26 15.43
CA VAL A 87 -3.71 -11.90 14.55
C VAL A 87 -3.17 -13.20 13.98
N ILE A 88 -1.93 -13.21 13.48
CA ILE A 88 -1.28 -14.41 12.92
C ILE A 88 -1.17 -15.50 13.99
N SER A 89 -0.73 -15.15 15.21
CA SER A 89 -0.57 -16.09 16.30
C SER A 89 -1.86 -16.84 16.62
N LYS A 90 -3.00 -16.16 16.61
CA LYS A 90 -4.31 -16.78 16.84
C LYS A 90 -4.83 -17.52 15.60
N LEU A 91 -4.67 -16.94 14.42
CA LEU A 91 -5.24 -17.46 13.18
C LEU A 91 -4.61 -18.79 12.77
N CYS A 92 -3.29 -18.97 12.99
CA CYS A 92 -2.57 -20.18 12.62
C CYS A 92 -2.86 -21.41 13.51
N ILE A 93 -3.46 -21.21 14.71
CA ILE A 93 -3.80 -22.30 15.63
C ILE A 93 -4.77 -23.27 14.91
N ASN A 94 -4.42 -24.57 14.88
CA ASN A 94 -5.18 -25.64 14.21
C ASN A 94 -5.37 -25.46 12.69
N ARG A 95 -4.54 -24.60 12.05
CA ARG A 95 -4.58 -24.31 10.60
C ARG A 95 -3.18 -24.26 9.98
N SER A 96 -2.16 -24.78 10.66
CA SER A 96 -0.75 -24.63 10.24
C SER A 96 -0.44 -25.20 8.85
N ASP A 97 -1.28 -26.06 8.29
CA ASP A 97 -1.17 -26.65 6.95
C ASP A 97 -1.74 -25.76 5.83
N LYS A 98 -2.48 -24.69 6.20
CA LYS A 98 -3.11 -23.78 5.24
C LYS A 98 -2.10 -22.73 4.74
N LEU A 99 -2.47 -22.06 3.62
CA LEU A 99 -1.66 -20.98 3.08
C LEU A 99 -2.07 -19.65 3.70
N PHE A 100 -1.11 -18.96 4.30
CA PHE A 100 -1.28 -17.63 4.86
C PHE A 100 -0.43 -16.60 4.12
N VAL A 101 -1.01 -15.44 3.82
CA VAL A 101 -0.26 -14.30 3.30
C VAL A 101 -0.64 -13.04 4.05
N HIS A 102 0.32 -12.14 4.26
CA HIS A 102 0.02 -10.79 4.69
C HIS A 102 0.26 -9.77 3.57
N THR A 103 -0.33 -8.58 3.73
CA THR A 103 -0.23 -7.50 2.74
C THR A 103 0.62 -6.31 3.24
N ALA A 104 1.39 -6.48 4.32
CA ALA A 104 2.19 -5.42 4.92
C ALA A 104 3.47 -5.15 4.13
N GLY A 105 3.78 -3.87 3.89
CA GLY A 105 5.01 -3.45 3.22
C GLY A 105 6.25 -3.53 4.10
N SER A 106 6.10 -3.27 5.40
CA SER A 106 7.20 -3.13 6.37
C SER A 106 7.52 -4.40 7.17
N VAL A 107 6.57 -5.36 7.25
CA VAL A 107 6.70 -6.57 8.09
C VAL A 107 7.40 -7.69 7.33
N SER A 108 8.35 -8.38 8.00
CA SER A 108 9.03 -9.55 7.42
C SER A 108 8.08 -10.73 7.31
N ILE A 109 8.34 -11.60 6.31
CA ILE A 109 7.70 -12.90 6.17
C ILE A 109 7.92 -13.80 7.41
N ASP A 110 8.99 -13.57 8.16
CA ASP A 110 9.36 -14.35 9.33
C ASP A 110 8.32 -14.32 10.47
N VAL A 111 7.36 -13.37 10.41
CA VAL A 111 6.24 -13.32 11.35
C VAL A 111 5.42 -14.62 11.35
N PHE A 112 5.52 -15.44 10.31
CA PHE A 112 4.87 -16.75 10.22
C PHE A 112 5.74 -17.93 10.72
N CYS A 113 7.06 -17.72 10.93
CA CYS A 113 7.97 -18.80 11.30
C CYS A 113 7.50 -19.54 12.56
N GLY A 114 7.47 -20.86 12.49
CA GLY A 114 7.01 -21.73 13.60
C GLY A 114 5.47 -21.74 13.79
N ARG A 115 4.70 -20.98 13.02
CA ARG A 115 3.23 -20.85 13.15
C ARG A 115 2.47 -21.47 11.97
N ALA A 116 3.03 -21.35 10.76
CA ALA A 116 2.45 -21.91 9.55
C ALA A 116 3.51 -22.67 8.74
N LYS A 117 3.07 -23.65 7.94
CA LYS A 117 3.94 -24.45 7.05
C LYS A 117 4.01 -23.87 5.63
N ARG A 118 3.00 -23.10 5.23
CA ARG A 118 2.90 -22.46 3.92
C ARG A 118 2.51 -21.02 4.14
N TYR A 119 3.41 -20.11 3.82
CA TYR A 119 3.17 -18.70 4.07
C TYR A 119 3.93 -17.79 3.12
N GLY A 120 3.49 -16.53 3.07
CA GLY A 120 4.14 -15.55 2.22
C GLY A 120 3.60 -14.15 2.37
N VAL A 121 3.93 -13.37 1.37
CA VAL A 121 3.50 -11.97 1.22
C VAL A 121 2.80 -11.80 -0.11
N LEU A 122 1.72 -11.05 -0.08
CA LEU A 122 0.99 -10.57 -1.25
C LEU A 122 0.81 -9.06 -1.06
N TYR A 123 1.80 -8.27 -1.53
CA TYR A 123 1.85 -6.83 -1.29
C TYR A 123 1.52 -6.03 -2.56
N PRO A 124 0.27 -5.60 -2.77
CA PRO A 124 -0.07 -4.67 -3.84
C PRO A 124 0.42 -3.26 -3.46
N MET A 125 1.29 -2.69 -4.29
CA MET A 125 1.89 -1.38 -4.05
C MET A 125 1.07 -0.27 -4.71
N GLN A 126 0.16 0.30 -3.95
CA GLN A 126 -0.66 1.44 -4.38
C GLN A 126 -1.21 2.21 -3.17
N THR A 127 -1.62 3.45 -3.39
CA THR A 127 -2.45 4.19 -2.44
C THR A 127 -3.92 3.83 -2.64
N PHE A 128 -4.49 3.12 -1.67
CA PHE A 128 -5.87 2.62 -1.77
C PHE A 128 -6.85 3.48 -0.99
N SER A 129 -8.03 3.67 -1.56
CA SER A 129 -9.20 4.23 -0.89
C SER A 129 -10.41 3.34 -1.15
N LYS A 130 -11.23 3.08 -0.13
CA LYS A 130 -12.46 2.27 -0.26
C LYS A 130 -13.49 2.85 -1.23
N THR A 131 -13.41 4.15 -1.49
CA THR A 131 -14.35 4.92 -2.30
C THR A 131 -13.92 5.10 -3.75
N ARG A 132 -12.67 4.71 -4.09
CA ARG A 132 -12.15 4.81 -5.46
C ARG A 132 -12.05 3.44 -6.10
N ILE A 133 -12.64 3.32 -7.28
CA ILE A 133 -12.42 2.16 -8.17
C ILE A 133 -11.06 2.36 -8.84
N ILE A 134 -10.17 1.40 -8.68
CA ILE A 134 -8.85 1.39 -9.31
C ILE A 134 -8.77 0.15 -10.19
N ASP A 135 -8.26 0.31 -11.41
CA ASP A 135 -7.90 -0.83 -12.24
C ASP A 135 -6.72 -1.57 -11.62
N PHE A 136 -7.02 -2.76 -11.10
CA PHE A 136 -6.04 -3.58 -10.39
C PHE A 136 -5.00 -4.21 -11.34
N GLN A 137 -5.30 -4.34 -12.63
CA GLN A 137 -4.41 -4.98 -13.61
C GLN A 137 -3.04 -4.31 -13.75
N ASN A 138 -2.98 -3.00 -13.52
CA ASN A 138 -1.74 -2.23 -13.63
C ASN A 138 -1.01 -2.03 -12.30
N ILE A 139 -1.56 -2.50 -11.18
CA ILE A 139 -0.94 -2.35 -9.86
C ILE A 139 0.20 -3.35 -9.68
N PRO A 140 1.43 -2.89 -9.39
CA PRO A 140 2.51 -3.81 -9.06
C PRO A 140 2.18 -4.61 -7.80
N ILE A 141 2.28 -5.94 -7.86
CA ILE A 141 2.15 -6.83 -6.71
C ILE A 141 3.50 -7.48 -6.44
N PHE A 142 4.02 -7.25 -5.24
CA PHE A 142 5.26 -7.88 -4.79
C PHE A 142 4.94 -9.09 -3.92
N ILE A 143 5.59 -10.22 -4.24
CA ILE A 143 5.34 -11.51 -3.60
C ILE A 143 6.62 -12.08 -2.98
N GLU A 144 6.46 -12.82 -1.89
CA GLU A 144 7.51 -13.57 -1.20
C GLU A 144 6.88 -14.82 -0.60
N ALA A 145 7.62 -15.92 -0.47
CA ALA A 145 7.10 -17.15 0.11
C ALA A 145 8.19 -17.95 0.82
N ASP A 146 7.75 -18.86 1.71
CA ASP A 146 8.59 -19.84 2.42
C ASP A 146 9.28 -20.85 1.49
N SER A 147 8.66 -21.16 0.36
CA SER A 147 9.12 -22.18 -0.58
C SER A 147 8.72 -21.85 -2.03
N ASN A 148 9.41 -22.46 -3.00
CA ASN A 148 9.09 -22.28 -4.42
C ASN A 148 7.66 -22.75 -4.77
N SER A 149 7.15 -23.80 -4.15
CA SER A 149 5.79 -24.28 -4.40
C SER A 149 4.73 -23.30 -3.86
N THR A 150 4.95 -22.73 -2.70
CA THR A 150 4.11 -21.67 -2.12
C THR A 150 4.20 -20.40 -2.95
N LEU A 151 5.40 -20.02 -3.39
CA LEU A 151 5.62 -18.86 -4.24
C LEU A 151 4.82 -18.95 -5.55
N GLN A 152 4.83 -20.12 -6.20
CA GLN A 152 4.05 -20.33 -7.42
C GLN A 152 2.54 -20.20 -7.16
N THR A 153 2.05 -20.71 -6.02
CA THR A 153 0.64 -20.58 -5.64
C THR A 153 0.26 -19.09 -5.45
N ILE A 154 1.09 -18.34 -4.72
CA ILE A 154 0.88 -16.89 -4.50
C ILE A 154 0.99 -16.11 -5.82
N ALA A 155 1.95 -16.46 -6.68
CA ALA A 155 2.10 -15.85 -7.99
C ALA A 155 0.83 -16.03 -8.86
N ASN A 156 0.26 -17.22 -8.89
CA ASN A 156 -0.98 -17.48 -9.63
C ASN A 156 -2.14 -16.63 -9.12
N VAL A 157 -2.30 -16.49 -7.79
CA VAL A 157 -3.31 -15.61 -7.20
C VAL A 157 -3.06 -14.16 -7.57
N ALA A 158 -1.81 -13.68 -7.48
CA ALA A 158 -1.45 -12.31 -7.83
C ALA A 158 -1.71 -12.01 -9.32
N GLN A 159 -1.36 -12.95 -10.22
CA GLN A 159 -1.54 -12.84 -11.67
C GLN A 159 -3.01 -12.87 -12.09
N SER A 160 -3.91 -13.45 -11.30
CA SER A 160 -5.34 -13.39 -11.57
C SER A 160 -5.92 -11.97 -11.50
N VAL A 161 -5.23 -11.06 -10.81
CA VAL A 161 -5.69 -9.69 -10.58
C VAL A 161 -4.74 -8.62 -11.13
N SER A 162 -3.46 -8.94 -11.42
CA SER A 162 -2.49 -7.97 -11.91
C SER A 162 -1.56 -8.57 -12.96
N ASN A 163 -1.27 -7.79 -14.00
CA ASN A 163 -0.27 -8.14 -15.03
C ASN A 163 1.17 -7.81 -14.58
N ASN A 164 1.37 -7.22 -13.41
CA ASN A 164 2.67 -6.76 -12.92
C ASN A 164 3.00 -7.42 -11.58
N VAL A 165 3.38 -8.69 -11.63
CA VAL A 165 3.75 -9.47 -10.44
C VAL A 165 5.25 -9.68 -10.39
N ARG A 166 5.87 -9.37 -9.24
CA ARG A 166 7.31 -9.42 -9.03
C ARG A 166 7.66 -10.07 -7.70
N GLN A 167 8.69 -10.89 -7.67
CA GLN A 167 9.25 -11.39 -6.42
C GLN A 167 10.15 -10.33 -5.79
N LEU A 168 9.99 -10.14 -4.46
CA LEU A 168 10.81 -9.20 -3.69
C LEU A 168 10.96 -9.68 -2.26
N SER A 169 12.20 -9.67 -1.75
CA SER A 169 12.48 -10.07 -0.37
C SER A 169 11.89 -9.09 0.66
N SER A 170 11.68 -9.58 1.88
CA SER A 170 11.26 -8.72 3.03
C SER A 170 12.24 -7.57 3.26
N ALA A 171 13.53 -7.80 3.06
CA ALA A 171 14.56 -6.77 3.21
C ALA A 171 14.37 -5.64 2.19
N ASP A 172 14.23 -5.99 0.90
CA ASP A 172 14.07 -5.02 -0.19
C ASP A 172 12.67 -4.38 -0.17
N ARG A 173 11.65 -5.12 0.24
CA ARG A 173 10.28 -4.59 0.37
C ARG A 173 10.18 -3.44 1.38
N ARG A 174 10.98 -3.46 2.45
CA ARG A 174 11.05 -2.33 3.39
C ARG A 174 11.55 -1.05 2.72
N TYR A 175 12.56 -1.15 1.85
CA TYR A 175 13.03 0.01 1.08
C TYR A 175 12.00 0.47 0.05
N LEU A 176 11.35 -0.48 -0.64
CA LEU A 176 10.26 -0.15 -1.56
C LEU A 176 9.11 0.56 -0.85
N HIS A 177 8.71 0.07 0.33
CA HIS A 177 7.66 0.71 1.13
C HIS A 177 8.07 2.11 1.61
N LEU A 178 9.32 2.28 2.05
CA LEU A 178 9.86 3.60 2.40
C LEU A 178 9.83 4.56 1.20
N ALA A 179 10.22 4.09 0.00
CA ALA A 179 10.12 4.89 -1.21
C ALA A 179 8.66 5.28 -1.53
N ALA A 180 7.70 4.37 -1.34
CA ALA A 180 6.28 4.66 -1.51
C ALA A 180 5.76 5.69 -0.48
N VAL A 181 6.25 5.68 0.75
CA VAL A 181 5.93 6.72 1.75
C VAL A 181 6.39 8.09 1.27
N TRP A 182 7.61 8.21 0.74
CA TRP A 182 8.10 9.46 0.15
C TRP A 182 7.26 9.92 -1.04
N ALA A 183 7.04 9.02 -2.00
CA ALA A 183 6.38 9.35 -3.26
C ALA A 183 4.86 9.59 -3.12
N CYS A 184 4.23 9.11 -2.07
CA CYS A 184 2.79 9.16 -1.89
C CYS A 184 2.37 9.88 -0.60
N ASN A 185 2.74 9.35 0.57
CA ASN A 185 2.21 9.86 1.84
C ASN A 185 2.73 11.28 2.15
N TYR A 186 4.04 11.49 2.02
CA TYR A 186 4.63 12.82 2.25
C TYR A 186 4.28 13.82 1.15
N THR A 187 4.18 13.35 -0.10
CA THR A 187 3.68 14.19 -1.20
C THR A 187 2.25 14.64 -0.94
N ASN A 188 1.36 13.74 -0.48
CA ASN A 188 -0.01 14.13 -0.11
C ASN A 188 -0.04 15.11 1.07
N PHE A 189 0.88 14.98 2.03
CA PHE A 189 1.01 15.96 3.10
C PHE A 189 1.42 17.34 2.55
N CYS A 190 2.32 17.40 1.57
CA CYS A 190 2.65 18.67 0.89
C CYS A 190 1.43 19.28 0.20
N TYR A 191 0.53 18.47 -0.38
CA TYR A 191 -0.74 18.98 -0.94
C TYR A 191 -1.64 19.56 0.15
N ASN A 192 -1.70 18.93 1.32
CA ASN A 192 -2.46 19.49 2.45
C ASN A 192 -1.89 20.84 2.92
N MET A 193 -0.56 20.95 3.03
CA MET A 193 0.10 22.23 3.35
C MET A 193 -0.21 23.32 2.32
N ALA A 194 -0.24 22.96 1.03
CA ALA A 194 -0.64 23.89 -0.03
C ALA A 194 -2.11 24.33 0.12
N ALA A 195 -3.02 23.40 0.41
CA ALA A 195 -4.44 23.68 0.63
C ALA A 195 -4.65 24.65 1.82
N GLU A 196 -4.00 24.39 2.95
CA GLU A 196 -4.05 25.25 4.14
C GLU A 196 -3.48 26.65 3.87
N THR A 197 -2.41 26.75 3.07
CA THR A 197 -1.80 28.03 2.67
C THR A 197 -2.77 28.84 1.80
N LEU A 198 -3.41 28.23 0.81
CA LEU A 198 -4.39 28.86 -0.07
C LEU A 198 -5.63 29.36 0.70
N GLN A 199 -6.08 28.58 1.68
CA GLN A 199 -7.22 28.93 2.51
C GLN A 199 -7.02 30.25 3.25
N LYS A 200 -5.77 30.64 3.59
CA LYS A 200 -5.45 31.93 4.25
C LYS A 200 -5.83 33.15 3.41
N VAL A 201 -5.87 32.99 2.09
CA VAL A 201 -6.20 34.05 1.14
C VAL A 201 -7.50 33.78 0.38
N GLY A 202 -8.30 32.80 0.85
CA GLY A 202 -9.63 32.49 0.28
C GLY A 202 -9.59 31.80 -1.08
N LEU A 203 -8.46 31.21 -1.47
CA LEU A 203 -8.32 30.50 -2.73
C LEU A 203 -8.64 29.00 -2.57
N SER A 204 -9.28 28.41 -3.58
CA SER A 204 -9.59 26.98 -3.61
C SER A 204 -8.39 26.14 -4.05
N PHE A 205 -8.27 24.93 -3.53
CA PHE A 205 -7.16 24.02 -3.83
C PHE A 205 -7.13 23.52 -5.29
N ASP A 206 -8.26 23.52 -5.96
CA ASP A 206 -8.39 23.05 -7.35
C ASP A 206 -7.48 23.80 -8.34
N ILE A 207 -7.13 25.06 -8.05
CA ILE A 207 -6.17 25.83 -8.84
C ILE A 207 -4.77 25.22 -8.89
N MET A 208 -4.42 24.34 -7.92
CA MET A 208 -3.16 23.61 -7.89
C MET A 208 -3.17 22.33 -8.71
N LEU A 209 -4.33 21.79 -9.09
CA LEU A 209 -4.42 20.51 -9.77
C LEU A 209 -3.61 20.46 -11.07
N PRO A 210 -3.63 21.47 -11.97
CA PRO A 210 -2.80 21.44 -13.17
C PRO A 210 -1.29 21.41 -12.87
N LEU A 211 -0.85 22.11 -11.82
CA LEU A 211 0.54 22.10 -11.39
C LEU A 211 0.97 20.76 -10.80
N ILE A 212 0.11 20.14 -10.02
CA ILE A 212 0.31 18.81 -9.45
C ILE A 212 0.46 17.77 -10.57
N ASP A 213 -0.46 17.80 -11.54
CA ASP A 213 -0.45 16.89 -12.68
C ASP A 213 0.83 17.05 -13.53
N GLU A 214 1.27 18.28 -13.75
CA GLU A 214 2.51 18.54 -14.50
C GLU A 214 3.73 18.08 -13.72
N THR A 215 3.78 18.30 -12.40
CA THR A 215 4.87 17.82 -11.55
C THR A 215 4.97 16.29 -11.58
N ALA A 216 3.83 15.60 -11.54
CA ALA A 216 3.79 14.14 -11.66
C ALA A 216 4.19 13.66 -13.07
N ARG A 217 3.73 14.35 -14.14
CA ARG A 217 4.09 13.99 -15.52
C ARG A 217 5.58 14.15 -15.83
N LYS A 218 6.23 15.15 -15.28
CA LYS A 218 7.67 15.38 -15.50
C LYS A 218 8.53 14.19 -15.13
N VAL A 219 8.23 13.48 -14.04
CA VAL A 219 9.04 12.33 -13.58
C VAL A 219 8.84 11.08 -14.44
N HIS A 220 7.94 11.08 -15.43
CA HIS A 220 7.89 10.03 -16.44
C HIS A 220 8.97 10.15 -17.52
N ASN A 221 9.49 11.37 -17.73
CA ASN A 221 10.45 11.66 -18.80
C ASN A 221 11.82 12.16 -18.31
N LEU A 222 11.86 12.67 -17.08
CA LEU A 222 13.06 13.20 -16.43
C LEU A 222 13.28 12.45 -15.10
N SER A 223 14.53 12.34 -14.70
CA SER A 223 14.80 11.91 -13.32
C SER A 223 14.22 12.92 -12.32
N PRO A 224 13.86 12.51 -11.10
CA PRO A 224 13.37 13.44 -10.07
C PRO A 224 14.32 14.60 -9.79
N GLN A 225 15.62 14.39 -9.93
CA GLN A 225 16.63 15.43 -9.76
C GLN A 225 16.60 16.46 -10.90
N GLU A 226 16.50 16.01 -12.15
CA GLU A 226 16.39 16.89 -13.32
C GLU A 226 15.06 17.65 -13.37
N ALA A 227 13.98 17.01 -12.88
CA ALA A 227 12.64 17.61 -12.81
C ALA A 227 12.52 18.68 -11.73
N GLN A 228 13.47 18.75 -10.76
CA GLN A 228 13.41 19.67 -9.65
C GLN A 228 13.60 21.11 -10.13
N THR A 229 12.70 22.02 -9.68
CA THR A 229 12.72 23.46 -9.98
C THR A 229 12.43 24.27 -8.70
N GLY A 230 12.45 25.59 -8.82
CA GLY A 230 12.04 26.49 -7.75
C GLY A 230 13.20 27.22 -7.04
N PRO A 231 12.88 28.10 -6.07
CA PRO A 231 13.87 28.95 -5.39
C PRO A 231 14.87 28.14 -4.53
N ALA A 232 14.43 26.99 -4.03
CA ALA A 232 15.27 26.14 -3.18
C ALA A 232 16.51 25.57 -3.90
N ILE A 233 16.45 25.28 -5.23
CA ILE A 233 17.62 24.84 -5.98
C ILE A 233 18.75 25.85 -5.91
N ARG A 234 18.42 27.13 -6.17
CA ARG A 234 19.38 28.25 -6.20
C ARG A 234 19.68 28.77 -4.81
N TYR A 235 18.91 28.34 -3.80
CA TYR A 235 18.92 28.85 -2.44
C TYR A 235 18.69 30.37 -2.39
N ASP A 236 17.62 30.82 -3.03
CA ASP A 236 17.22 32.23 -3.05
C ASP A 236 16.77 32.66 -1.65
N GLU A 237 17.72 33.05 -0.78
CA GLU A 237 17.49 33.31 0.66
C GLU A 237 16.38 34.33 0.90
N ASN A 238 16.34 35.41 0.14
CA ASN A 238 15.31 36.45 0.27
C ASN A 238 13.89 35.89 0.04
N ILE A 239 13.74 34.96 -0.95
CA ILE A 239 12.45 34.35 -1.25
C ILE A 239 12.09 33.35 -0.16
N ILE A 240 13.05 32.53 0.26
CA ILE A 240 12.87 31.53 1.31
C ILE A 240 12.43 32.20 2.61
N GLU A 241 13.12 33.25 3.05
CA GLU A 241 12.77 34.01 4.24
C GLU A 241 11.38 34.67 4.14
N ALA A 242 11.08 35.30 2.99
CA ALA A 242 9.77 35.88 2.76
C ALA A 242 8.64 34.87 2.87
N GLN A 243 8.82 33.70 2.30
CA GLN A 243 7.85 32.60 2.37
C GLN A 243 7.74 32.03 3.78
N MET A 244 8.84 31.88 4.51
CA MET A 244 8.82 31.50 5.93
C MET A 244 8.05 32.50 6.80
N LYS A 245 8.16 33.81 6.54
CA LYS A 245 7.39 34.84 7.25
C LYS A 245 5.88 34.72 7.05
N LEU A 246 5.43 34.23 5.87
CA LEU A 246 4.00 33.96 5.63
C LEU A 246 3.47 32.80 6.49
N MET A 247 4.34 31.94 7.01
CA MET A 247 4.01 30.80 7.89
C MET A 247 4.30 31.07 9.37
N ASN A 248 4.38 32.35 9.81
CA ASN A 248 4.73 32.70 11.18
C ASN A 248 3.72 32.21 12.24
N TYR A 249 2.53 31.80 11.80
CA TYR A 249 1.48 31.20 12.61
C TYR A 249 1.73 29.73 12.94
N ASP A 250 2.65 29.06 12.24
CA ASP A 250 2.98 27.63 12.42
C ASP A 250 4.49 27.40 12.35
N LYS A 251 5.12 27.33 13.51
CA LYS A 251 6.56 27.10 13.63
C LYS A 251 7.00 25.73 13.08
N SER A 252 6.13 24.72 13.18
CA SER A 252 6.42 23.38 12.64
C SER A 252 6.47 23.40 11.12
N ALA A 253 5.51 24.08 10.47
CA ALA A 253 5.52 24.30 9.04
C ALA A 253 6.76 25.08 8.58
N GLN A 254 7.16 26.12 9.30
CA GLN A 254 8.41 26.87 9.00
C GLN A 254 9.65 25.99 9.04
N GLN A 255 9.79 25.17 10.10
CA GLN A 255 10.93 24.26 10.25
C GLN A 255 10.97 23.22 9.14
N LEU A 256 9.82 22.63 8.80
CA LEU A 256 9.72 21.67 7.70
C LEU A 256 10.09 22.32 6.35
N TYR A 257 9.56 23.52 6.08
CA TYR A 257 9.85 24.26 4.85
C TYR A 257 11.34 24.55 4.71
N GLN A 258 11.97 25.06 5.78
CA GLN A 258 13.40 25.34 5.82
C GLN A 258 14.22 24.05 5.56
N LEU A 259 13.90 22.98 6.27
CA LEU A 259 14.58 21.69 6.12
C LEU A 259 14.48 21.15 4.68
N MET A 260 13.31 21.27 4.05
CA MET A 260 13.12 20.89 2.65
C MET A 260 13.94 21.75 1.70
N ALA A 261 13.94 23.08 1.88
CA ALA A 261 14.71 23.99 1.04
C ALA A 261 16.22 23.70 1.12
N GLU A 262 16.76 23.52 2.33
CA GLU A 262 18.17 23.18 2.56
C GLU A 262 18.54 21.83 1.91
N ASN A 263 17.69 20.80 2.06
CA ASN A 263 17.96 19.48 1.48
C ASN A 263 17.86 19.47 -0.05
N ILE A 264 16.91 20.21 -0.63
CA ILE A 264 16.83 20.37 -2.10
C ILE A 264 18.11 21.03 -2.61
N HIS A 265 18.54 22.15 -2.01
CA HIS A 265 19.76 22.83 -2.40
C HIS A 265 20.99 21.91 -2.27
N LYS A 266 21.19 21.28 -1.11
CA LYS A 266 22.32 20.40 -0.82
C LYS A 266 22.44 19.24 -1.82
N ARG A 267 21.31 18.64 -2.20
CA ARG A 267 21.29 17.48 -3.14
C ARG A 267 21.42 17.88 -4.60
N ASN A 268 21.21 19.17 -4.94
CA ASN A 268 21.35 19.70 -6.30
C ASN A 268 22.64 20.50 -6.51
N LYS A 269 23.48 20.68 -5.48
CA LYS A 269 24.86 21.14 -5.68
C LYS A 269 25.62 20.08 -6.48
N LYS A 270 26.07 20.46 -7.69
CA LYS A 270 27.00 19.68 -8.50
C LYS A 270 28.41 19.83 -7.97
#